data_488e256a46a7dca67dad176544a30cef
#
_entry.id   488e256a46a7dca67dad176544a30cef
#
_cell.length_a   1.000
_cell.length_b   1.000
_cell.length_c   1.000
_cell.angle_alpha   90.00
_cell.angle_beta   90.00
_cell.angle_gamma   90.00
#
_symmetry.space_group_name_H-M   'P 1'
#
loop_
_entity.id
_entity.type
_entity.pdbx_description
1 polymer ?
#
loop_
_entity_poly.entity_id
_entity_poly.type
_entity_poly.pdbx_seq_one_letter_code
_entity_poly.pdbx_strand_id
1 'polypeptide(L)'
;IYAGWATPTEAGSLGAFVVLIMAIYNKVKITALKAALIETAKLVAMIFSIIWGVLIFVRFLGFSGLPEDFANWIISLPLDPYVTLLLILLGYVILGMFIDAIGLLLLTLPVVYPAVMLLNGGPDVTAAESPFGMTFNQVSVWFGIIVVKMAEVCLITPPIGLNCFVVAGVRKDIPVTDVFKGVTLFFIADILTILGL
;
A
#
# COMPACT_ATOMS: atom_id res chain seq x y z
N ILE A 1 0.79 10.68 -17.57
CA ILE A 1 0.32 9.36 -17.13
C ILE A 1 -1.17 9.22 -17.44
N TYR A 2 -2.04 10.04 -16.87
CA TYR A 2 -3.51 9.94 -17.05
C TYR A 2 -4.01 10.14 -18.49
N ALA A 3 -3.29 10.88 -19.32
CA ALA A 3 -3.58 11.03 -20.73
C ALA A 3 -2.99 9.92 -21.64
N GLY A 4 -2.35 8.91 -21.04
CA GLY A 4 -1.74 7.79 -21.78
C GLY A 4 -0.44 8.13 -22.53
N TRP A 5 0.17 9.29 -22.28
CA TRP A 5 1.37 9.74 -23.00
C TRP A 5 2.66 9.09 -22.47
N ALA A 6 2.65 8.65 -21.23
CA ALA A 6 3.81 8.02 -20.62
C ALA A 6 3.36 7.00 -19.56
N THR A 7 4.08 5.90 -19.45
CA THR A 7 3.97 4.97 -18.34
C THR A 7 4.55 5.58 -17.05
N PRO A 8 4.21 5.09 -15.85
CA PRO A 8 4.79 5.58 -14.60
C PRO A 8 6.32 5.54 -14.59
N THR A 9 6.92 4.49 -15.16
CA THR A 9 8.38 4.33 -15.29
C THR A 9 9.02 5.35 -16.22
N GLU A 10 8.39 5.64 -17.36
CA GLU A 10 8.85 6.67 -18.29
C GLU A 10 8.75 8.07 -17.67
N ALA A 11 7.65 8.36 -16.99
CA ALA A 11 7.48 9.63 -16.27
C ALA A 11 8.53 9.80 -15.18
N GLY A 12 8.83 8.73 -14.42
CA GLY A 12 9.90 8.72 -13.41
C GLY A 12 11.28 8.96 -14.02
N SER A 13 11.57 8.33 -15.15
CA SER A 13 12.84 8.51 -15.90
C SER A 13 12.99 9.93 -16.40
N LEU A 14 11.92 10.52 -16.90
CA LEU A 14 11.89 11.91 -17.38
C LEU A 14 12.11 12.89 -16.21
N GLY A 15 11.49 12.64 -15.04
CA GLY A 15 11.74 13.40 -13.83
C GLY A 15 13.20 13.34 -13.37
N ALA A 16 13.78 12.14 -13.35
CA ALA A 16 15.20 11.95 -13.01
C ALA A 16 16.13 12.69 -13.99
N PHE A 17 15.81 12.68 -15.29
CA PHE A 17 16.56 13.39 -16.31
C PHE A 17 16.51 14.91 -16.12
N VAL A 18 15.33 15.47 -15.84
CA VAL A 18 15.17 16.90 -15.55
C VAL A 18 15.98 17.30 -14.31
N VAL A 19 15.92 16.52 -13.23
CA VAL A 19 16.70 16.75 -12.01
C VAL A 19 18.20 16.70 -12.29
N LEU A 20 18.65 15.78 -13.15
CA LEU A 20 20.05 15.70 -13.58
C LEU A 20 20.49 16.96 -14.32
N ILE A 21 19.67 17.46 -15.26
CA ILE A 21 19.96 18.74 -15.97
C ILE A 21 20.06 19.88 -14.96
N MET A 22 19.12 19.96 -14.00
CA MET A 22 19.16 20.99 -12.95
C MET A 22 20.42 20.89 -12.08
N ALA A 23 20.84 19.68 -11.75
CA ALA A 23 22.07 19.44 -10.99
C ALA A 23 23.32 19.92 -11.74
N ILE A 24 23.39 19.65 -13.06
CA ILE A 24 24.48 20.13 -13.93
C ILE A 24 24.45 21.66 -14.01
N TYR A 25 23.27 22.26 -14.22
CA TYR A 25 23.11 23.72 -14.31
C TYR A 25 23.54 24.41 -12.99
N ASN A 26 23.18 23.85 -11.85
CA ASN A 26 23.56 24.33 -10.52
C ASN A 26 24.99 23.93 -10.11
N LYS A 27 25.79 23.36 -11.02
CA LYS A 27 27.20 22.97 -10.81
C LYS A 27 27.37 22.06 -9.57
N VAL A 28 26.44 21.13 -9.36
CA VAL A 28 26.53 20.14 -8.27
C VAL A 28 27.81 19.31 -8.47
N LYS A 29 28.56 19.11 -7.39
CA LYS A 29 29.82 18.34 -7.46
C LYS A 29 29.54 16.90 -7.86
N ILE A 30 30.38 16.35 -8.72
CA ILE A 30 30.29 14.96 -9.19
C ILE A 30 30.30 13.95 -8.03
N THR A 31 30.97 14.29 -6.93
CA THR A 31 31.00 13.48 -5.71
C THR A 31 29.62 13.39 -5.06
N ALA A 32 28.83 14.47 -5.06
CA ALA A 32 27.46 14.47 -4.55
C ALA A 32 26.52 13.66 -5.46
N LEU A 33 26.68 13.79 -6.79
CA LEU A 33 25.92 12.98 -7.75
C LEU A 33 26.23 11.49 -7.59
N LYS A 34 27.52 11.12 -7.44
CA LYS A 34 27.92 9.74 -7.19
C LYS A 34 27.34 9.21 -5.87
N ALA A 35 27.33 10.02 -4.81
CA ALA A 35 26.74 9.65 -3.53
C ALA A 35 25.25 9.39 -3.67
N ALA A 36 24.50 10.27 -4.35
CA ALA A 36 23.08 10.10 -4.61
C ALA A 36 22.77 8.81 -5.41
N LEU A 37 23.57 8.51 -6.44
CA LEU A 37 23.42 7.25 -7.22
C LEU A 37 23.68 6.01 -6.38
N ILE A 38 24.70 6.02 -5.52
CA ILE A 38 25.01 4.90 -4.61
C ILE A 38 23.87 4.72 -3.60
N GLU A 39 23.34 5.79 -3.06
CA GLU A 39 22.21 5.75 -2.11
C GLU A 39 20.96 5.20 -2.79
N THR A 40 20.64 5.67 -3.99
CA THR A 40 19.55 5.12 -4.81
C THR A 40 19.73 3.64 -5.06
N ALA A 41 20.94 3.19 -5.45
CA ALA A 41 21.22 1.78 -5.68
C ALA A 41 21.04 0.92 -4.41
N LYS A 42 21.42 1.43 -3.23
CA LYS A 42 21.17 0.76 -1.94
C LYS A 42 19.67 0.63 -1.65
N LEU A 43 18.90 1.70 -1.84
CA LEU A 43 17.46 1.66 -1.64
C LEU A 43 16.78 0.67 -2.59
N VAL A 44 17.14 0.68 -3.86
CA VAL A 44 16.63 -0.26 -4.86
C VAL A 44 16.97 -1.70 -4.47
N ALA A 45 18.21 -1.97 -4.09
CA ALA A 45 18.64 -3.30 -3.64
C ALA A 45 17.88 -3.78 -2.40
N MET A 46 17.61 -2.88 -1.45
CA MET A 46 16.80 -3.17 -0.26
C MET A 46 15.36 -3.54 -0.64
N ILE A 47 14.70 -2.75 -1.50
CA ILE A 47 13.34 -3.02 -1.97
C ILE A 47 13.27 -4.36 -2.69
N PHE A 48 14.19 -4.63 -3.61
CA PHE A 48 14.24 -5.92 -4.31
C PHE A 48 14.48 -7.10 -3.36
N SER A 49 15.30 -6.94 -2.34
CA SER A 49 15.54 -7.99 -1.32
C SER A 49 14.25 -8.32 -0.56
N ILE A 50 13.45 -7.31 -0.22
CA ILE A 50 12.13 -7.51 0.41
C ILE A 50 11.20 -8.26 -0.56
N ILE A 51 11.10 -7.82 -1.81
CA ILE A 51 10.25 -8.45 -2.82
C ILE A 51 10.63 -9.93 -3.00
N TRP A 52 11.91 -10.25 -3.10
CA TRP A 52 12.39 -11.64 -3.21
C TRP A 52 12.00 -12.49 -2.01
N GLY A 53 12.20 -11.96 -0.80
CA GLY A 53 11.79 -12.66 0.43
C GLY A 53 10.30 -12.94 0.47
N VAL A 54 9.50 -11.95 0.11
CA VAL A 54 8.04 -12.09 0.06
C VAL A 54 7.60 -13.08 -1.02
N LEU A 55 8.20 -13.07 -2.21
CA LEU A 55 7.86 -14.04 -3.26
C LEU A 55 8.08 -15.48 -2.82
N ILE A 56 9.14 -15.76 -2.06
CA ILE A 56 9.41 -17.09 -1.47
C ILE A 56 8.29 -17.41 -0.45
N PHE A 57 7.95 -16.45 0.42
CA PHE A 57 6.92 -16.62 1.43
C PHE A 57 5.53 -16.86 0.82
N VAL A 58 5.16 -16.11 -0.21
CA VAL A 58 3.89 -16.28 -0.95
C VAL A 58 3.79 -17.67 -1.58
N ARG A 59 4.91 -18.18 -2.13
CA ARG A 59 4.96 -19.56 -2.62
C ARG A 59 4.70 -20.58 -1.52
N PHE A 60 5.33 -20.38 -0.36
CA PHE A 60 5.10 -21.22 0.82
C PHE A 60 3.62 -21.17 1.26
N LEU A 61 3.03 -19.99 1.34
CA LEU A 61 1.62 -19.82 1.67
C LEU A 61 0.70 -20.55 0.69
N GLY A 62 0.98 -20.45 -0.62
CA GLY A 62 0.21 -21.17 -1.64
C GLY A 62 0.25 -22.69 -1.49
N PHE A 63 1.43 -23.23 -1.15
CA PHE A 63 1.56 -24.67 -0.91
C PHE A 63 0.95 -25.13 0.42
N SER A 64 0.86 -24.26 1.42
CA SER A 64 0.27 -24.57 2.73
C SER A 64 -1.25 -24.63 2.71
N GLY A 65 -1.92 -24.13 1.66
CA GLY A 65 -3.37 -23.99 1.59
C GLY A 65 -3.96 -22.86 2.47
N LEU A 66 -3.11 -22.14 3.19
CA LEU A 66 -3.54 -21.10 4.12
C LEU A 66 -4.47 -20.03 3.49
N PRO A 67 -4.25 -19.53 2.26
CA PRO A 67 -5.16 -18.58 1.64
C PRO A 67 -6.57 -19.11 1.45
N GLU A 68 -6.70 -20.37 1.05
CA GLU A 68 -8.00 -21.04 0.84
C GLU A 68 -8.69 -21.30 2.18
N ASP A 69 -7.95 -21.81 3.18
CA ASP A 69 -8.47 -22.04 4.52
C ASP A 69 -8.94 -20.75 5.18
N PHE A 70 -8.16 -19.68 5.05
CA PHE A 70 -8.54 -18.36 5.54
C PHE A 70 -9.79 -17.82 4.84
N ALA A 71 -9.88 -17.94 3.52
CA ALA A 71 -11.02 -17.49 2.76
C ALA A 71 -12.30 -18.27 3.16
N ASN A 72 -12.21 -19.60 3.29
CA ASN A 72 -13.31 -20.45 3.74
C ASN A 72 -13.74 -20.12 5.18
N TRP A 73 -12.79 -19.86 6.06
CA TRP A 73 -13.07 -19.42 7.43
C TRP A 73 -13.82 -18.07 7.44
N ILE A 74 -13.38 -17.09 6.66
CA ILE A 74 -14.04 -15.80 6.53
C ILE A 74 -15.49 -15.93 6.09
N ILE A 75 -15.77 -16.77 5.07
CA ILE A 75 -17.14 -16.98 4.56
C ILE A 75 -18.01 -17.74 5.58
N SER A 76 -17.41 -18.59 6.40
CA SER A 76 -18.13 -19.34 7.44
C SER A 76 -18.60 -18.45 8.61
N LEU A 77 -18.12 -17.22 8.73
CA LEU A 77 -18.54 -16.30 9.77
C LEU A 77 -20.00 -15.88 9.54
N PRO A 78 -20.86 -15.95 10.57
CA PRO A 78 -22.26 -15.53 10.47
C PRO A 78 -22.37 -14.00 10.54
N LEU A 79 -21.61 -13.28 9.72
CA LEU A 79 -21.53 -11.83 9.69
C LEU A 79 -21.93 -11.30 8.31
N ASP A 80 -22.45 -10.08 8.31
CA ASP A 80 -22.70 -9.36 7.07
C ASP A 80 -21.37 -9.13 6.31
N PRO A 81 -21.37 -9.25 4.96
CA PRO A 81 -20.17 -9.05 4.14
C PRO A 81 -19.46 -7.71 4.36
N TYR A 82 -20.21 -6.63 4.56
CA TYR A 82 -19.63 -5.31 4.86
C TYR A 82 -18.96 -5.26 6.24
N VAL A 83 -19.55 -5.92 7.23
CA VAL A 83 -18.95 -6.02 8.59
C VAL A 83 -17.67 -6.84 8.52
N THR A 84 -17.68 -7.93 7.77
CA THR A 84 -16.51 -8.79 7.57
C THR A 84 -15.37 -8.02 6.87
N LEU A 85 -15.70 -7.25 5.82
CA LEU A 85 -14.75 -6.39 5.15
C LEU A 85 -14.17 -5.33 6.11
N LEU A 86 -15.01 -4.69 6.93
CA LEU A 86 -14.56 -3.71 7.93
C LEU A 86 -13.57 -4.33 8.92
N LEU A 87 -13.80 -5.58 9.38
CA LEU A 87 -12.88 -6.29 10.26
C LEU A 87 -11.54 -6.58 9.56
N ILE A 88 -11.56 -6.94 8.30
CA ILE A 88 -10.35 -7.11 7.49
C ILE A 88 -9.58 -5.79 7.40
N LEU A 89 -10.25 -4.69 7.11
CA LEU A 89 -9.63 -3.36 7.03
C LEU A 89 -9.07 -2.91 8.38
N LEU A 90 -9.75 -3.22 9.49
CA LEU A 90 -9.23 -2.98 10.83
C LEU A 90 -7.94 -3.78 11.08
N GLY A 91 -7.88 -5.03 10.60
CA GLY A 91 -6.66 -5.83 10.60
C GLY A 91 -5.51 -5.15 9.85
N TYR A 92 -5.78 -4.53 8.69
CA TYR A 92 -4.80 -3.74 7.95
C TYR A 92 -4.28 -2.55 8.76
N VAL A 93 -5.16 -1.82 9.47
CA VAL A 93 -4.73 -0.72 10.35
C VAL A 93 -3.77 -1.21 11.41
N ILE A 94 -4.10 -2.32 12.09
CA ILE A 94 -3.26 -2.88 13.15
C ILE A 94 -1.91 -3.35 12.60
N LEU A 95 -1.91 -4.13 11.52
CA LEU A 95 -0.68 -4.64 10.90
C LEU A 95 0.19 -3.51 10.33
N GLY A 96 -0.44 -2.54 9.69
CA GLY A 96 0.26 -1.43 9.05
C GLY A 96 0.88 -0.43 10.04
N MET A 97 0.49 -0.47 11.32
CA MET A 97 1.21 0.26 12.36
C MET A 97 2.63 -0.28 12.59
N PHE A 98 2.90 -1.54 12.24
CA PHE A 98 4.16 -2.23 12.54
C PHE A 98 4.98 -2.56 11.29
N ILE A 99 4.35 -2.63 10.12
CA ILE A 99 4.95 -3.08 8.86
C ILE A 99 4.90 -1.92 7.86
N ASP A 100 5.91 -1.78 7.03
CA ASP A 100 5.91 -0.80 5.94
C ASP A 100 4.85 -1.15 4.86
N ALA A 101 4.45 -0.17 4.06
CA ALA A 101 3.36 -0.32 3.09
C ALA A 101 3.62 -1.43 2.06
N ILE A 102 4.85 -1.53 1.55
CA ILE A 102 5.20 -2.54 0.53
C ILE A 102 5.14 -3.94 1.15
N GLY A 103 5.76 -4.11 2.32
CA GLY A 103 5.72 -5.36 3.06
C GLY A 103 4.31 -5.78 3.44
N LEU A 104 3.49 -4.83 3.93
CA LEU A 104 2.10 -5.07 4.28
C LEU A 104 1.31 -5.61 3.09
N LEU A 105 1.33 -4.90 1.95
CA LEU A 105 0.58 -5.29 0.75
C LEU A 105 1.02 -6.65 0.21
N LEU A 106 2.32 -6.84 0.07
CA LEU A 106 2.87 -8.07 -0.51
C LEU A 106 2.62 -9.30 0.37
N LEU A 107 2.61 -9.15 1.71
CA LEU A 107 2.36 -10.26 2.63
C LEU A 107 0.88 -10.60 2.76
N THR A 108 0.01 -9.59 2.77
CA THR A 108 -1.41 -9.80 3.10
C THR A 108 -2.28 -10.08 1.88
N LEU A 109 -2.02 -9.45 0.72
CA LEU A 109 -2.83 -9.61 -0.47
C LEU A 109 -3.02 -11.07 -0.91
N PRO A 110 -2.00 -11.94 -0.92
CA PRO A 110 -2.18 -13.33 -1.34
C PRO A 110 -3.18 -14.12 -0.48
N VAL A 111 -3.40 -13.68 0.77
CA VAL A 111 -4.31 -14.32 1.71
C VAL A 111 -5.68 -13.65 1.71
N VAL A 112 -5.69 -12.32 1.74
CA VAL A 112 -6.92 -11.53 1.92
C VAL A 112 -7.70 -11.36 0.61
N TYR A 113 -6.99 -11.23 -0.52
CA TYR A 113 -7.64 -11.04 -1.82
C TYR A 113 -8.60 -12.19 -2.18
N PRO A 114 -8.21 -13.47 -2.11
CA PRO A 114 -9.14 -14.58 -2.36
C PRO A 114 -10.35 -14.55 -1.42
N ALA A 115 -10.15 -14.22 -0.15
CA ALA A 115 -11.24 -14.14 0.82
C ALA A 115 -12.27 -13.06 0.46
N VAL A 116 -11.82 -11.86 0.06
CA VAL A 116 -12.73 -10.78 -0.37
C VAL A 116 -13.43 -11.12 -1.68
N MET A 117 -12.76 -11.78 -2.62
CA MET A 117 -13.37 -12.21 -3.87
C MET A 117 -14.48 -13.25 -3.62
N LEU A 118 -14.26 -14.20 -2.73
CA LEU A 118 -15.27 -15.19 -2.33
C LEU A 118 -16.40 -14.55 -1.51
N LEU A 119 -16.09 -13.58 -0.66
CA LEU A 119 -17.08 -12.81 0.10
C LEU A 119 -18.04 -12.04 -0.83
N ASN A 120 -17.56 -11.62 -2.00
CA ASN A 120 -18.39 -11.00 -3.04
C ASN A 120 -19.23 -12.00 -3.85
N GLY A 121 -19.05 -13.30 -3.68
CA GLY A 121 -19.78 -14.36 -4.40
C GLY A 121 -18.94 -15.12 -5.44
N GLY A 122 -17.64 -14.84 -5.53
CA GLY A 122 -16.71 -15.59 -6.41
C GLY A 122 -16.60 -15.06 -7.84
N PRO A 123 -15.94 -15.83 -8.73
CA PRO A 123 -15.55 -15.35 -10.07
C PRO A 123 -16.72 -15.14 -11.04
N ASP A 124 -17.81 -15.90 -10.90
CA ASP A 124 -18.92 -15.89 -11.85
C ASP A 124 -20.10 -15.03 -11.38
N VAL A 125 -19.95 -14.30 -10.27
CA VAL A 125 -21.01 -13.48 -9.68
C VAL A 125 -21.38 -12.30 -10.58
N THR A 126 -22.67 -12.07 -10.77
CA THR A 126 -23.18 -10.85 -11.40
C THR A 126 -23.31 -9.72 -10.38
N ALA A 127 -23.28 -8.46 -10.83
CA ALA A 127 -23.41 -7.31 -9.93
C ALA A 127 -24.76 -7.31 -9.15
N ALA A 128 -25.81 -7.90 -9.72
CA ALA A 128 -27.12 -7.98 -9.09
C ALA A 128 -27.18 -9.03 -7.95
N GLU A 129 -26.33 -10.03 -8.00
CA GLU A 129 -26.30 -11.14 -7.03
C GLU A 129 -25.21 -10.96 -5.99
N SER A 130 -24.25 -10.10 -6.26
CA SER A 130 -23.11 -9.88 -5.35
C SER A 130 -23.50 -9.02 -4.14
N PRO A 131 -22.97 -9.35 -2.95
CA PRO A 131 -23.18 -8.54 -1.74
C PRO A 131 -22.74 -7.09 -1.87
N PHE A 132 -21.68 -6.82 -2.64
CA PHE A 132 -21.15 -5.46 -2.84
C PHE A 132 -21.72 -4.76 -4.08
N GLY A 133 -22.67 -5.35 -4.80
CA GLY A 133 -23.24 -4.76 -6.02
C GLY A 133 -22.26 -4.69 -7.19
N MET A 134 -21.18 -5.46 -7.18
CA MET A 134 -20.07 -5.40 -8.12
C MET A 134 -19.75 -6.77 -8.73
N THR A 135 -19.37 -6.79 -10.01
CA THR A 135 -18.79 -7.97 -10.65
C THR A 135 -17.41 -8.26 -10.08
N PHE A 136 -16.89 -9.48 -10.33
CA PHE A 136 -15.55 -9.89 -9.89
C PHE A 136 -14.45 -8.88 -10.28
N ASN A 137 -14.46 -8.38 -11.51
CA ASN A 137 -13.47 -7.41 -11.97
C ASN A 137 -13.60 -6.04 -11.27
N GLN A 138 -14.83 -5.60 -11.03
CA GLN A 138 -15.10 -4.33 -10.35
C GLN A 138 -14.66 -4.38 -8.89
N VAL A 139 -15.03 -5.44 -8.15
CA VAL A 139 -14.62 -5.59 -6.75
C VAL A 139 -13.10 -5.76 -6.62
N SER A 140 -12.45 -6.41 -7.60
CA SER A 140 -10.99 -6.55 -7.64
C SER A 140 -10.28 -5.20 -7.70
N VAL A 141 -10.72 -4.31 -8.59
CA VAL A 141 -10.17 -2.96 -8.71
C VAL A 141 -10.52 -2.11 -7.49
N TRP A 142 -11.77 -2.14 -7.06
CA TRP A 142 -12.27 -1.42 -5.89
C TRP A 142 -11.50 -1.78 -4.60
N PHE A 143 -11.37 -3.07 -4.33
CA PHE A 143 -10.61 -3.56 -3.18
C PHE A 143 -9.13 -3.20 -3.29
N GLY A 144 -8.53 -3.27 -4.49
CA GLY A 144 -7.16 -2.84 -4.73
C GLY A 144 -6.94 -1.36 -4.36
N ILE A 145 -7.87 -0.47 -4.70
CA ILE A 145 -7.81 0.95 -4.33
C ILE A 145 -7.90 1.11 -2.82
N ILE A 146 -8.86 0.44 -2.17
CA ILE A 146 -9.04 0.49 -0.71
C ILE A 146 -7.77 0.04 0.00
N VAL A 147 -7.17 -1.08 -0.40
CA VAL A 147 -5.98 -1.64 0.28
C VAL A 147 -4.77 -0.72 0.14
N VAL A 148 -4.57 -0.10 -1.03
CA VAL A 148 -3.52 0.91 -1.21
C VAL A 148 -3.76 2.11 -0.30
N LYS A 149 -5.00 2.62 -0.22
CA LYS A 149 -5.36 3.70 0.70
C LYS A 149 -5.17 3.31 2.17
N MET A 150 -5.52 2.09 2.54
CA MET A 150 -5.26 1.58 3.91
C MET A 150 -3.77 1.56 4.22
N ALA A 151 -2.92 1.14 3.29
CA ALA A 151 -1.47 1.16 3.47
C ALA A 151 -0.93 2.60 3.68
N GLU A 152 -1.45 3.59 2.95
CA GLU A 152 -1.11 5.01 3.14
C GLU A 152 -1.54 5.51 4.53
N VAL A 153 -2.79 5.25 4.93
CA VAL A 153 -3.34 5.62 6.24
C VAL A 153 -2.50 5.04 7.37
N CYS A 154 -2.11 3.77 7.27
CA CYS A 154 -1.32 3.10 8.30
C CYS A 154 0.02 3.78 8.56
N LEU A 155 0.69 4.29 7.51
CA LEU A 155 1.99 4.96 7.63
C LEU A 155 1.94 6.29 8.41
N ILE A 156 0.76 6.88 8.55
CA ILE A 156 0.55 8.15 9.26
C ILE A 156 -0.25 7.98 10.56
N THR A 157 -0.74 6.76 10.83
CA THR A 157 -1.59 6.47 11.99
C THR A 157 -0.75 6.28 13.27
N PRO A 158 -1.10 6.97 14.38
CA PRO A 158 -0.51 6.67 15.69
C PRO A 158 -0.82 5.21 16.11
N PRO A 159 0.05 4.53 16.91
CA PRO A 159 1.15 5.07 17.69
C PRO A 159 2.49 5.15 16.95
N ILE A 160 2.70 4.41 15.85
CA ILE A 160 4.01 4.38 15.19
C ILE A 160 4.08 5.46 14.12
N GLY A 161 3.17 5.47 13.11
CA GLY A 161 3.15 6.49 12.07
C GLY A 161 4.54 6.73 11.45
N LEU A 162 5.11 5.72 10.80
CA LEU A 162 6.51 5.71 10.38
C LEU A 162 6.93 6.99 9.66
N ASN A 163 6.08 7.51 8.77
CA ASN A 163 6.36 8.74 8.03
C ASN A 163 6.45 9.97 8.95
N CYS A 164 5.65 10.03 10.01
CA CYS A 164 5.69 11.13 10.97
C CYS A 164 7.03 11.17 11.75
N PHE A 165 7.55 10.01 12.12
CA PHE A 165 8.85 9.90 12.76
C PHE A 165 10.00 10.22 11.81
N VAL A 166 9.91 9.81 10.54
CA VAL A 166 10.92 10.18 9.51
C VAL A 166 10.98 11.70 9.35
N VAL A 167 9.84 12.37 9.23
CA VAL A 167 9.77 13.85 9.13
C VAL A 167 10.37 14.52 10.36
N ALA A 168 9.99 14.07 11.57
CA ALA A 168 10.55 14.59 12.82
C ALA A 168 12.06 14.31 12.95
N GLY A 169 12.54 13.19 12.42
CA GLY A 169 13.98 12.86 12.38
C GLY A 169 14.79 13.80 11.49
N VAL A 170 14.23 14.24 10.37
CA VAL A 170 14.85 15.21 9.44
C VAL A 170 14.75 16.63 9.98
N ARG A 171 13.61 16.99 10.57
CA ARG A 171 13.34 18.33 11.14
C ARG A 171 13.34 18.26 12.66
N LYS A 172 14.54 18.23 13.24
CA LYS A 172 14.76 18.14 14.70
C LYS A 172 14.22 19.34 15.50
N ASP A 173 13.88 20.41 14.82
CA ASP A 173 13.25 21.62 15.38
C ASP A 173 11.73 21.46 15.58
N ILE A 174 11.11 20.43 15.03
CA ILE A 174 9.67 20.16 15.12
C ILE A 174 9.44 18.90 15.96
N PRO A 175 8.68 18.98 17.06
CA PRO A 175 8.32 17.81 17.85
C PRO A 175 7.37 16.89 17.04
N VAL A 176 7.52 15.60 17.23
CA VAL A 176 6.72 14.57 16.54
C VAL A 176 5.21 14.76 16.71
N THR A 177 4.81 15.29 17.86
CA THR A 177 3.39 15.59 18.16
C THR A 177 2.79 16.64 17.23
N ASP A 178 3.57 17.61 16.79
CA ASP A 178 3.09 18.65 15.87
C ASP A 178 3.03 18.13 14.43
N VAL A 179 3.91 17.18 14.08
CA VAL A 179 3.80 16.44 12.81
C VAL A 179 2.50 15.64 12.77
N PHE A 180 2.16 14.92 13.83
CA PHE A 180 0.88 14.18 13.91
C PHE A 180 -0.33 15.11 13.83
N LYS A 181 -0.32 16.27 14.48
CA LYS A 181 -1.39 17.26 14.34
C LYS A 181 -1.55 17.76 12.90
N GLY A 182 -0.42 18.03 12.24
CA GLY A 182 -0.41 18.48 10.84
C GLY A 182 -0.97 17.43 9.87
N VAL A 183 -0.71 16.15 10.13
CA VAL A 183 -1.14 15.03 9.30
C VAL A 183 -2.61 14.65 9.54
N THR A 184 -3.21 15.05 10.67
CA THR A 184 -4.61 14.68 11.02
C THR A 184 -5.61 15.06 9.92
N LEU A 185 -5.41 16.20 9.23
CA LEU A 185 -6.28 16.62 8.13
C LEU A 185 -6.22 15.64 6.95
N PHE A 186 -5.02 15.15 6.61
CA PHE A 186 -4.82 14.16 5.55
C PHE A 186 -5.42 12.82 5.93
N PHE A 187 -5.24 12.41 7.19
CA PHE A 187 -5.87 11.20 7.73
C PHE A 187 -7.40 11.24 7.59
N ILE A 188 -8.04 12.36 7.94
CA ILE A 188 -9.49 12.54 7.77
C ILE A 188 -9.87 12.48 6.29
N ALA A 189 -9.12 13.12 5.40
CA ALA A 189 -9.38 13.09 3.97
C ALA A 189 -9.28 11.67 3.39
N ASP A 190 -8.30 10.88 3.82
CA ASP A 190 -8.13 9.48 3.40
C ASP A 190 -9.28 8.60 3.89
N ILE A 191 -9.69 8.74 5.15
CA ILE A 191 -10.86 8.01 5.68
C ILE A 191 -12.14 8.38 4.92
N LEU A 192 -12.37 9.67 4.64
CA LEU A 192 -13.53 10.10 3.85
C LEU A 192 -13.46 9.54 2.42
N THR A 193 -12.28 9.44 1.83
CA THR A 193 -12.10 8.83 0.51
C THR A 193 -12.45 7.34 0.55
N ILE A 194 -11.99 6.60 1.56
CA ILE A 194 -12.29 5.17 1.72
C ILE A 194 -13.79 4.94 1.92
N LEU A 195 -14.45 5.80 2.70
CA LEU A 195 -15.90 5.70 2.94
C LEU A 195 -16.74 6.10 1.72
N GLY A 196 -16.19 6.90 0.81
CA GLY A 196 -16.84 7.32 -0.44
C GLY A 196 -16.64 6.38 -1.63
N LEU A 197 -15.77 5.40 -1.48
CA LEU A 197 -15.49 4.36 -2.47
C LEU A 197 -16.47 3.21 -2.34
#